data_cf843fac067c495d85e9b9ce3f79416d
#
_entry.id   cf843fac067c495d85e9b9ce3f79416d
#
_cell.length_a   1.000
_cell.length_b   1.000
_cell.length_c   1.000
_cell.angle_alpha   90.00
_cell.angle_beta   90.00
_cell.angle_gamma   90.00
#
_symmetry.space_group_name_H-M   'P 1'
#
loop_
_entity.id
_entity.type
_entity.pdbx_description
1 polymer ?
#
loop_
_entity_poly.entity_id
_entity_poly.type
_entity_poly.pdbx_seq_one_letter_code
_entity_poly.pdbx_strand_id
1 'polypeptide(L)'
;MQNNLKTPTMLDVITPILLLIIMLSFSVYLYGDDSSYGANQIALILSACIAAIVGIKNGYKWKDIETGIVKGIGMGMSAILILLAVGALIGTLIMSGTVPAMIYYGLNILSPSIFYFATCIICAISALSIGSSWTVAGTLGVALMGIATGLGLSPSITAGAVISGAYFGDKMSPLSDTTNLAPAIAGTDLFSHIRHMIWTTGPSLLIALIMFLFIGLSSESSGNSKGLELIQTTLQNTFNINIISFIPIIVIFILAYKKVPAFPT
;
A
#
# COMPACT_ATOMS: atom_id res chain seq x y z
N MET A 1 -30.82 -15.95 -31.97
CA MET A 1 -30.05 -15.06 -32.84
C MET A 1 -28.59 -15.16 -32.40
N GLN A 2 -27.78 -15.91 -33.13
CA GLN A 2 -26.31 -15.95 -32.90
C GLN A 2 -25.79 -14.56 -33.23
N ASN A 3 -25.30 -13.83 -32.20
CA ASN A 3 -24.58 -12.60 -32.43
C ASN A 3 -23.31 -12.94 -33.22
N ASN A 4 -23.14 -12.34 -34.39
CA ASN A 4 -21.87 -12.37 -35.16
C ASN A 4 -20.81 -11.53 -34.39
N LEU A 5 -20.33 -12.05 -33.26
CA LEU A 5 -19.26 -11.45 -32.52
C LEU A 5 -17.99 -11.58 -33.37
N LYS A 6 -17.36 -10.46 -33.69
CA LYS A 6 -16.06 -10.44 -34.35
C LYS A 6 -14.98 -10.73 -33.31
N THR A 7 -14.01 -11.57 -33.67
CA THR A 7 -12.82 -11.73 -32.84
C THR A 7 -12.06 -10.41 -32.80
N PRO A 8 -11.69 -9.90 -31.58
CA PRO A 8 -10.94 -8.64 -31.46
C PRO A 8 -9.62 -8.74 -32.21
N THR A 9 -9.28 -7.71 -32.97
CA THR A 9 -7.95 -7.58 -33.59
C THR A 9 -6.93 -7.09 -32.55
N MET A 10 -5.63 -7.28 -32.80
CA MET A 10 -4.59 -6.73 -31.93
C MET A 10 -4.74 -5.20 -31.73
N LEU A 11 -5.16 -4.48 -32.75
CA LEU A 11 -5.43 -3.04 -32.65
C LEU A 11 -6.60 -2.74 -31.69
N ASP A 12 -7.66 -3.56 -31.71
CA ASP A 12 -8.80 -3.39 -30.81
C ASP A 12 -8.40 -3.58 -29.34
N VAL A 13 -7.43 -4.44 -29.05
CA VAL A 13 -6.93 -4.69 -27.70
C VAL A 13 -5.94 -3.61 -27.25
N ILE A 14 -5.02 -3.21 -28.14
CA ILE A 14 -3.95 -2.26 -27.80
C ILE A 14 -4.49 -0.83 -27.68
N THR A 15 -5.46 -0.43 -28.48
CA THR A 15 -5.96 0.96 -28.53
C THR A 15 -6.40 1.51 -27.16
N PRO A 16 -7.29 0.84 -26.40
CA PRO A 16 -7.68 1.36 -25.08
C PRO A 16 -6.53 1.46 -24.10
N ILE A 17 -5.60 0.49 -24.14
CA ILE A 17 -4.44 0.44 -23.23
C ILE A 17 -3.44 1.54 -23.58
N LEU A 18 -3.12 1.72 -24.86
CA LEU A 18 -2.21 2.75 -25.31
C LEU A 18 -2.74 4.16 -24.97
N LEU A 19 -4.04 4.39 -25.23
CA LEU A 19 -4.67 5.64 -24.89
C LEU A 19 -4.68 5.89 -23.38
N LEU A 20 -4.93 4.87 -22.57
CA LEU A 20 -4.84 4.98 -21.12
C LEU A 20 -3.44 5.43 -20.69
N ILE A 21 -2.40 4.78 -21.20
CA ILE A 21 -1.01 5.13 -20.87
C ILE A 21 -0.69 6.57 -21.27
N ILE A 22 -1.07 6.98 -22.49
CA ILE A 22 -0.86 8.35 -22.96
C ILE A 22 -1.59 9.35 -22.06
N MET A 23 -2.86 9.10 -21.75
CA MET A 23 -3.67 10.01 -20.94
C MET A 23 -3.16 10.12 -19.51
N LEU A 24 -2.75 9.00 -18.87
CA LEU A 24 -2.14 9.01 -17.55
C LEU A 24 -0.80 9.73 -17.55
N SER A 25 0.05 9.48 -18.56
CA SER A 25 1.33 10.16 -18.68
C SER A 25 1.14 11.68 -18.85
N PHE A 26 0.16 12.08 -19.65
CA PHE A 26 -0.18 13.49 -19.85
C PHE A 26 -0.78 14.12 -18.58
N SER A 27 -1.60 13.39 -17.85
CA SER A 27 -2.15 13.80 -16.56
C SER A 27 -1.03 14.08 -15.55
N VAL A 28 -0.08 13.14 -15.40
CA VAL A 28 1.07 13.33 -14.50
C VAL A 28 1.98 14.47 -14.97
N TYR A 29 2.20 14.62 -16.29
CA TYR A 29 2.99 15.71 -16.84
C TYR A 29 2.38 17.08 -16.52
N LEU A 30 1.04 17.24 -16.61
CA LEU A 30 0.36 18.51 -16.37
C LEU A 30 0.16 18.84 -14.89
N TYR A 31 -0.15 17.83 -14.07
CA TYR A 31 -0.62 18.03 -12.70
C TYR A 31 0.34 17.48 -11.62
N GLY A 32 1.43 16.79 -12.03
CA GLY A 32 2.39 16.21 -11.09
C GLY A 32 1.69 15.31 -10.04
N ASP A 33 1.99 15.55 -8.77
CA ASP A 33 1.42 14.80 -7.64
C ASP A 33 -0.10 14.99 -7.51
N ASP A 34 -0.64 16.14 -7.96
CA ASP A 34 -2.07 16.45 -7.90
C ASP A 34 -2.89 15.68 -8.94
N SER A 35 -2.24 14.98 -9.87
CA SER A 35 -2.91 14.16 -10.89
C SER A 35 -3.82 13.09 -10.28
N SER A 36 -3.51 12.61 -9.08
CA SER A 36 -4.28 11.62 -8.32
C SER A 36 -5.61 12.16 -7.76
N TYR A 37 -5.80 13.49 -7.69
CA TYR A 37 -7.01 14.11 -7.14
C TYR A 37 -8.15 14.34 -8.14
N GLY A 38 -8.08 13.75 -9.33
CA GLY A 38 -9.17 13.85 -10.32
C GLY A 38 -8.74 13.51 -11.75
N ALA A 39 -7.61 14.04 -12.20
CA ALA A 39 -7.19 13.89 -13.59
C ALA A 39 -6.97 12.43 -14.01
N ASN A 40 -6.38 11.60 -13.14
CA ASN A 40 -6.20 10.17 -13.38
C ASN A 40 -7.53 9.42 -13.47
N GLN A 41 -8.51 9.78 -12.64
CA GLN A 41 -9.85 9.18 -12.66
C GLN A 41 -10.56 9.48 -13.98
N ILE A 42 -10.42 10.71 -14.50
CA ILE A 42 -10.98 11.10 -15.81
C ILE A 42 -10.31 10.28 -16.92
N ALA A 43 -8.98 10.13 -16.90
CA ALA A 43 -8.24 9.31 -17.85
C ALA A 43 -8.73 7.84 -17.87
N LEU A 44 -8.96 7.26 -16.70
CA LEU A 44 -9.50 5.89 -16.55
C LEU A 44 -10.91 5.77 -17.13
N ILE A 45 -11.81 6.73 -16.84
CA ILE A 45 -13.19 6.73 -17.34
C ILE A 45 -13.19 6.86 -18.87
N LEU A 46 -12.43 7.79 -19.43
CA LEU A 46 -12.35 7.98 -20.88
C LEU A 46 -11.79 6.75 -21.59
N SER A 47 -10.78 6.11 -21.01
CA SER A 47 -10.23 4.86 -21.57
C SER A 47 -11.23 3.72 -21.50
N ALA A 48 -12.03 3.63 -20.43
CA ALA A 48 -13.11 2.67 -20.32
C ALA A 48 -14.21 2.92 -21.39
N CYS A 49 -14.54 4.21 -21.67
CA CYS A 49 -15.46 4.56 -22.75
C CYS A 49 -14.93 4.11 -24.12
N ILE A 50 -13.63 4.28 -24.38
CA ILE A 50 -12.99 3.80 -25.63
C ILE A 50 -13.06 2.28 -25.72
N ALA A 51 -12.80 1.56 -24.63
CA ALA A 51 -12.93 0.11 -24.60
C ALA A 51 -14.40 -0.33 -24.89
N ALA A 52 -15.38 0.39 -24.36
CA ALA A 52 -16.79 0.13 -24.64
C ALA A 52 -17.13 0.37 -26.12
N ILE A 53 -16.62 1.45 -26.73
CA ILE A 53 -16.82 1.73 -28.18
C ILE A 53 -16.20 0.61 -29.02
N VAL A 54 -15.01 0.13 -28.68
CA VAL A 54 -14.38 -1.01 -29.36
C VAL A 54 -15.22 -2.28 -29.19
N GLY A 55 -15.79 -2.51 -28.02
CA GLY A 55 -16.71 -3.61 -27.77
C GLY A 55 -17.93 -3.56 -28.68
N ILE A 56 -18.58 -2.38 -28.80
CA ILE A 56 -19.74 -2.17 -29.68
C ILE A 56 -19.35 -2.39 -31.15
N LYS A 57 -18.20 -1.90 -31.60
CA LYS A 57 -17.65 -2.11 -32.93
C LYS A 57 -17.52 -3.61 -33.26
N ASN A 58 -17.14 -4.42 -32.25
CA ASN A 58 -16.97 -5.86 -32.36
C ASN A 58 -18.29 -6.66 -32.21
N GLY A 59 -19.42 -5.97 -32.07
CA GLY A 59 -20.77 -6.59 -32.10
C GLY A 59 -21.32 -6.89 -30.70
N TYR A 60 -20.67 -6.47 -29.62
CA TYR A 60 -21.24 -6.56 -28.27
C TYR A 60 -22.39 -5.56 -28.09
N LYS A 61 -23.44 -5.96 -27.42
CA LYS A 61 -24.54 -5.06 -27.02
C LYS A 61 -24.16 -4.30 -25.76
N TRP A 62 -24.76 -3.13 -25.57
CA TRP A 62 -24.53 -2.33 -24.35
C TRP A 62 -24.72 -3.14 -23.05
N LYS A 63 -25.75 -4.00 -23.03
CA LYS A 63 -26.03 -4.86 -21.87
C LYS A 63 -24.88 -5.85 -21.55
N ASP A 64 -24.17 -6.33 -22.56
CA ASP A 64 -23.01 -7.22 -22.36
C ASP A 64 -21.84 -6.43 -21.76
N ILE A 65 -21.63 -5.20 -22.25
CA ILE A 65 -20.62 -4.27 -21.75
C ILE A 65 -20.92 -3.90 -20.30
N GLU A 66 -22.16 -3.50 -20.00
CA GLU A 66 -22.62 -3.19 -18.65
C GLU A 66 -22.40 -4.36 -17.69
N THR A 67 -22.75 -5.57 -18.09
CA THR A 67 -22.51 -6.78 -17.31
C THR A 67 -21.02 -7.00 -17.07
N GLY A 68 -20.18 -6.74 -18.07
CA GLY A 68 -18.71 -6.79 -17.95
C GLY A 68 -18.17 -5.77 -16.95
N ILE A 69 -18.68 -4.54 -16.98
CA ILE A 69 -18.33 -3.47 -16.04
C ILE A 69 -18.68 -3.88 -14.60
N VAL A 70 -19.93 -4.32 -14.37
CA VAL A 70 -20.39 -4.76 -13.03
C VAL A 70 -19.54 -5.92 -12.51
N LYS A 71 -19.23 -6.89 -13.37
CA LYS A 71 -18.36 -8.00 -13.00
C LYS A 71 -16.94 -7.53 -12.67
N GLY A 72 -16.38 -6.58 -13.43
CA GLY A 72 -15.07 -5.99 -13.19
C GLY A 72 -15.02 -5.24 -11.85
N ILE A 73 -16.04 -4.43 -11.55
CA ILE A 73 -16.17 -3.74 -10.26
C ILE A 73 -16.26 -4.78 -9.12
N GLY A 74 -17.05 -5.85 -9.31
CA GLY A 74 -17.17 -6.92 -8.32
C GLY A 74 -15.84 -7.60 -7.99
N MET A 75 -14.95 -7.80 -8.96
CA MET A 75 -13.61 -8.34 -8.72
C MET A 75 -12.73 -7.40 -7.87
N GLY A 76 -12.90 -6.07 -8.01
CA GLY A 76 -12.18 -5.07 -7.23
C GLY A 76 -12.79 -4.76 -5.86
N MET A 77 -14.02 -5.22 -5.59
CA MET A 77 -14.80 -4.82 -4.41
C MET A 77 -14.10 -5.15 -3.10
N SER A 78 -13.45 -6.31 -3.01
CA SER A 78 -12.71 -6.72 -1.81
C SER A 78 -11.59 -5.72 -1.46
N ALA A 79 -10.82 -5.29 -2.47
CA ALA A 79 -9.75 -4.29 -2.28
C ALA A 79 -10.32 -2.92 -1.86
N ILE A 80 -11.45 -2.50 -2.44
CA ILE A 80 -12.12 -1.25 -2.09
C ILE A 80 -12.59 -1.28 -0.63
N LEU A 81 -13.19 -2.37 -0.18
CA LEU A 81 -13.64 -2.53 1.20
C LEU A 81 -12.46 -2.51 2.19
N ILE A 82 -11.35 -3.15 1.86
CA ILE A 82 -10.13 -3.10 2.68
C ILE A 82 -9.62 -1.67 2.78
N LEU A 83 -9.55 -0.91 1.68
CA LEU A 83 -9.10 0.48 1.69
C LEU A 83 -9.99 1.38 2.56
N LEU A 84 -11.31 1.20 2.49
CA LEU A 84 -12.25 1.93 3.33
C LEU A 84 -12.07 1.59 4.81
N ALA A 85 -11.92 0.29 5.13
CA ALA A 85 -11.68 -0.16 6.51
C ALA A 85 -10.36 0.38 7.06
N VAL A 86 -9.27 0.33 6.26
CA VAL A 86 -7.97 0.89 6.65
C VAL A 86 -8.05 2.39 6.89
N GLY A 87 -8.78 3.14 6.04
CA GLY A 87 -9.00 4.56 6.26
C GLY A 87 -9.70 4.87 7.59
N ALA A 88 -10.75 4.12 7.92
CA ALA A 88 -11.45 4.23 9.21
C ALA A 88 -10.55 3.83 10.38
N LEU A 89 -9.76 2.77 10.21
CA LEU A 89 -8.81 2.29 11.22
C LEU A 89 -7.75 3.35 11.54
N ILE A 90 -7.15 3.99 10.54
CA ILE A 90 -6.16 5.06 10.73
C ILE A 90 -6.76 6.17 11.59
N GLY A 91 -7.96 6.63 11.26
CA GLY A 91 -8.66 7.66 12.03
C GLY A 91 -8.88 7.26 13.49
N THR A 92 -9.34 6.04 13.73
CA THR A 92 -9.58 5.54 15.10
C THR A 92 -8.28 5.33 15.88
N LEU A 93 -7.20 4.87 15.25
CA LEU A 93 -5.88 4.72 15.90
C LEU A 93 -5.26 6.08 16.28
N ILE A 94 -5.50 7.12 15.50
CA ILE A 94 -5.09 8.48 15.86
C ILE A 94 -5.92 8.99 17.04
N MET A 95 -7.24 8.88 16.98
CA MET A 95 -8.14 9.34 18.03
C MET A 95 -7.96 8.59 19.36
N SER A 96 -7.67 7.31 19.34
CA SER A 96 -7.41 6.48 20.53
C SER A 96 -6.08 6.79 21.21
N GLY A 97 -5.22 7.62 20.61
CA GLY A 97 -3.88 7.88 21.11
C GLY A 97 -2.84 6.79 20.78
N THR A 98 -3.21 5.75 20.03
CA THR A 98 -2.27 4.67 19.63
C THR A 98 -1.15 5.20 18.76
N VAL A 99 -1.48 5.88 17.65
CA VAL A 99 -0.48 6.50 16.77
C VAL A 99 0.35 7.57 17.50
N PRO A 100 -0.26 8.52 18.25
CA PRO A 100 0.49 9.44 19.10
C PRO A 100 1.47 8.76 20.07
N ALA A 101 1.06 7.68 20.75
CA ALA A 101 1.94 6.94 21.65
C ALA A 101 3.10 6.27 20.89
N MET A 102 2.83 5.68 19.71
CA MET A 102 3.88 5.11 18.88
C MET A 102 4.90 6.16 18.43
N ILE A 103 4.44 7.35 18.05
CA ILE A 103 5.32 8.47 17.68
C ILE A 103 6.16 8.88 18.88
N TYR A 104 5.53 9.12 20.03
CA TYR A 104 6.22 9.54 21.24
C TYR A 104 7.34 8.59 21.66
N TYR A 105 7.05 7.30 21.78
CA TYR A 105 8.05 6.30 22.16
C TYR A 105 9.07 6.04 21.04
N GLY A 106 8.62 6.08 19.78
CA GLY A 106 9.49 5.88 18.62
C GLY A 106 10.55 6.97 18.47
N LEU A 107 10.22 8.23 18.77
CA LEU A 107 11.16 9.35 18.80
C LEU A 107 12.29 9.17 19.84
N ASN A 108 12.04 8.40 20.91
CA ASN A 108 13.02 8.12 21.92
C ASN A 108 13.91 6.90 21.61
N ILE A 109 13.42 5.98 20.76
CA ILE A 109 14.08 4.69 20.53
C ILE A 109 14.83 4.68 19.21
N LEU A 110 14.28 5.32 18.16
CA LEU A 110 14.80 5.24 16.80
C LEU A 110 15.81 6.34 16.52
N SER A 111 17.04 5.93 16.21
CA SER A 111 18.09 6.86 15.77
C SER A 111 17.86 7.29 14.31
N PRO A 112 18.00 8.59 13.98
CA PRO A 112 17.86 9.08 12.60
C PRO A 112 18.72 8.34 11.59
N SER A 113 19.97 8.00 11.95
CA SER A 113 20.95 7.39 11.05
C SER A 113 20.55 6.01 10.51
N ILE A 114 19.76 5.24 11.28
CA ILE A 114 19.32 3.90 10.89
C ILE A 114 17.81 3.84 10.69
N PHE A 115 17.12 4.98 10.74
CA PHE A 115 15.68 5.06 10.77
C PHE A 115 15.02 4.39 9.54
N TYR A 116 15.46 4.74 8.32
CA TYR A 116 14.88 4.18 7.10
C TYR A 116 15.10 2.68 6.99
N PHE A 117 16.30 2.21 7.34
CA PHE A 117 16.64 0.79 7.39
C PHE A 117 15.77 0.04 8.41
N ALA A 118 15.66 0.55 9.63
CA ALA A 118 14.82 -0.04 10.68
C ALA A 118 13.34 -0.04 10.28
N THR A 119 12.86 1.05 9.71
CA THR A 119 11.49 1.15 9.18
C THR A 119 11.17 0.06 8.18
N CYS A 120 12.05 -0.16 7.20
CA CYS A 120 11.88 -1.20 6.20
C CYS A 120 11.83 -2.61 6.83
N ILE A 121 12.73 -2.91 7.77
CA ILE A 121 12.76 -4.22 8.46
C ILE A 121 11.52 -4.42 9.34
N ILE A 122 11.14 -3.43 10.14
CA ILE A 122 9.95 -3.51 11.01
C ILE A 122 8.70 -3.79 10.16
N CYS A 123 8.53 -3.07 9.06
CA CYS A 123 7.41 -3.28 8.15
C CYS A 123 7.47 -4.65 7.47
N ALA A 124 8.65 -5.13 7.08
CA ALA A 124 8.83 -6.44 6.46
C ALA A 124 8.45 -7.59 7.41
N ILE A 125 8.95 -7.55 8.64
CA ILE A 125 8.63 -8.58 9.66
C ILE A 125 7.16 -8.54 10.02
N SER A 126 6.59 -7.35 10.20
CA SER A 126 5.18 -7.17 10.53
C SER A 126 4.27 -7.69 9.42
N ALA A 127 4.54 -7.34 8.17
CA ALA A 127 3.75 -7.77 7.02
C ALA A 127 3.90 -9.28 6.76
N LEU A 128 5.07 -9.85 6.97
CA LEU A 128 5.30 -11.29 6.91
C LEU A 128 4.42 -12.04 7.93
N SER A 129 4.31 -11.49 9.13
CA SER A 129 3.53 -12.08 10.22
C SER A 129 2.02 -11.94 10.04
N ILE A 130 1.57 -10.80 9.51
CA ILE A 130 0.15 -10.45 9.32
C ILE A 130 -0.37 -10.99 7.97
N GLY A 131 0.46 -10.99 6.93
CA GLY A 131 0.07 -11.34 5.57
C GLY A 131 -0.68 -10.21 4.84
N SER A 132 -0.49 -8.95 5.26
CA SER A 132 -1.16 -7.81 4.65
C SER A 132 -0.26 -6.56 4.66
N SER A 133 0.13 -6.13 3.46
CA SER A 133 0.88 -4.87 3.29
C SER A 133 0.01 -3.64 3.62
N TRP A 134 -1.27 -3.69 3.31
CA TRP A 134 -2.22 -2.60 3.58
C TRP A 134 -2.38 -2.33 5.07
N THR A 135 -2.55 -3.39 5.87
CA THR A 135 -2.66 -3.27 7.33
C THR A 135 -1.40 -2.65 7.92
N VAL A 136 -0.22 -3.11 7.50
CA VAL A 136 1.05 -2.58 8.01
C VAL A 136 1.27 -1.13 7.57
N ALA A 137 1.01 -0.79 6.32
CA ALA A 137 1.12 0.59 5.84
C ALA A 137 0.15 1.52 6.57
N GLY A 138 -1.11 1.10 6.78
CA GLY A 138 -2.14 1.90 7.43
C GLY A 138 -1.99 1.99 8.96
N THR A 139 -1.20 1.14 9.59
CA THR A 139 -0.99 1.16 11.05
C THR A 139 0.41 1.63 11.41
N LEU A 140 1.39 0.74 11.31
CA LEU A 140 2.80 1.06 11.62
C LEU A 140 3.36 2.15 10.69
N GLY A 141 2.99 2.11 9.40
CA GLY A 141 3.46 3.09 8.43
C GLY A 141 3.09 4.52 8.81
N VAL A 142 1.85 4.74 9.24
CA VAL A 142 1.38 6.08 9.68
C VAL A 142 2.17 6.58 10.88
N ALA A 143 2.43 5.72 11.87
CA ALA A 143 3.25 6.08 13.03
C ALA A 143 4.70 6.37 12.63
N LEU A 144 5.30 5.54 11.78
CA LEU A 144 6.66 5.74 11.28
C LEU A 144 6.81 7.03 10.46
N MET A 145 5.79 7.42 9.70
CA MET A 145 5.74 8.73 9.02
C MET A 145 5.75 9.89 10.02
N GLY A 146 4.98 9.77 11.11
CA GLY A 146 4.98 10.76 12.18
C GLY A 146 6.34 10.87 12.89
N ILE A 147 6.99 9.72 13.16
CA ILE A 147 8.34 9.68 13.74
C ILE A 147 9.35 10.34 12.81
N ALA A 148 9.32 10.02 11.52
CA ALA A 148 10.20 10.63 10.51
C ALA A 148 10.09 12.15 10.50
N THR A 149 8.86 12.66 10.50
CA THR A 149 8.58 14.10 10.54
C THR A 149 9.17 14.73 11.81
N GLY A 150 8.99 14.07 12.95
CA GLY A 150 9.56 14.53 14.23
C GLY A 150 11.10 14.53 14.25
N LEU A 151 11.73 13.56 13.60
CA LEU A 151 13.19 13.49 13.47
C LEU A 151 13.75 14.42 12.38
N GLY A 152 12.90 15.15 11.65
CA GLY A 152 13.31 16.00 10.52
C GLY A 152 13.79 15.20 9.29
N LEU A 153 13.36 13.94 9.18
CA LEU A 153 13.67 13.06 8.06
C LEU A 153 12.67 13.19 6.92
N SER A 154 13.06 12.80 5.71
CA SER A 154 12.21 12.88 4.53
C SER A 154 11.00 11.94 4.62
N PRO A 155 9.76 12.46 4.59
CA PRO A 155 8.57 11.64 4.55
C PRO A 155 8.50 10.75 3.29
N SER A 156 8.93 11.25 2.14
CA SER A 156 8.91 10.48 0.88
C SER A 156 9.81 9.23 0.94
N ILE A 157 11.01 9.36 1.52
CA ILE A 157 11.93 8.22 1.68
C ILE A 157 11.38 7.25 2.73
N THR A 158 10.78 7.77 3.80
CA THR A 158 10.10 6.96 4.83
C THR A 158 8.95 6.16 4.23
N ALA A 159 8.11 6.78 3.42
CA ALA A 159 7.03 6.07 2.71
C ALA A 159 7.59 4.96 1.83
N GLY A 160 8.69 5.23 1.10
CA GLY A 160 9.40 4.22 0.32
C GLY A 160 9.88 3.04 1.17
N ALA A 161 10.45 3.30 2.35
CA ALA A 161 10.92 2.27 3.28
C ALA A 161 9.76 1.44 3.85
N VAL A 162 8.66 2.09 4.25
CA VAL A 162 7.43 1.42 4.71
C VAL A 162 6.86 0.50 3.64
N ILE A 163 6.68 1.03 2.42
CA ILE A 163 6.08 0.26 1.32
C ILE A 163 6.99 -0.90 0.91
N SER A 164 8.29 -0.67 0.80
CA SER A 164 9.25 -1.73 0.43
C SER A 164 9.23 -2.87 1.43
N GLY A 165 9.24 -2.58 2.72
CA GLY A 165 9.17 -3.59 3.76
C GLY A 165 7.83 -4.30 3.79
N ALA A 166 6.74 -3.55 3.82
CA ALA A 166 5.38 -4.09 3.88
C ALA A 166 5.07 -4.99 2.68
N TYR A 167 5.48 -4.58 1.49
CA TYR A 167 5.25 -5.34 0.25
C TYR A 167 6.06 -6.63 0.21
N PHE A 168 7.33 -6.57 0.64
CA PHE A 168 8.16 -7.76 0.77
C PHE A 168 7.53 -8.78 1.73
N GLY A 169 7.15 -8.34 2.94
CA GLY A 169 6.57 -9.21 3.94
C GLY A 169 5.26 -9.86 3.47
N ASP A 170 4.39 -9.09 2.84
CA ASP A 170 3.15 -9.56 2.24
C ASP A 170 3.42 -10.63 1.17
N LYS A 171 4.32 -10.37 0.23
CA LYS A 171 4.69 -11.31 -0.83
C LYS A 171 5.30 -12.61 -0.33
N MET A 172 6.02 -12.57 0.78
CA MET A 172 6.67 -13.75 1.36
C MET A 172 5.81 -14.46 2.42
N SER A 173 4.67 -13.88 2.78
CA SER A 173 3.77 -14.45 3.79
C SER A 173 2.87 -15.54 3.21
N PRO A 174 2.85 -16.74 3.81
CA PRO A 174 1.86 -17.76 3.46
C PRO A 174 0.42 -17.39 3.89
N LEU A 175 0.25 -16.31 4.67
CA LEU A 175 -1.04 -15.80 5.12
C LEU A 175 -1.63 -14.77 4.16
N SER A 176 -0.85 -14.28 3.19
CA SER A 176 -1.26 -13.25 2.24
C SER A 176 -2.24 -13.80 1.20
N ASP A 177 -3.35 -13.09 0.99
CA ASP A 177 -4.34 -13.42 -0.03
C ASP A 177 -3.73 -13.42 -1.43
N THR A 178 -2.90 -12.43 -1.74
CA THR A 178 -2.26 -12.31 -3.07
C THR A 178 -1.25 -13.42 -3.32
N THR A 179 -0.50 -13.80 -2.30
CA THR A 179 0.50 -14.88 -2.37
C THR A 179 -0.15 -16.25 -2.50
N ASN A 180 -1.35 -16.44 -1.95
CA ASN A 180 -2.13 -17.66 -2.10
C ASN A 180 -2.84 -17.73 -3.46
N LEU A 181 -3.36 -16.61 -3.96
CA LEU A 181 -4.14 -16.57 -5.19
C LEU A 181 -3.30 -16.91 -6.44
N ALA A 182 -2.09 -16.38 -6.53
CA ALA A 182 -1.24 -16.54 -7.70
C ALA A 182 -0.91 -18.02 -8.01
N PRO A 183 -0.40 -18.84 -7.06
CA PRO A 183 -0.13 -20.25 -7.31
C PRO A 183 -1.42 -21.06 -7.54
N ALA A 184 -2.53 -20.71 -6.88
CA ALA A 184 -3.80 -21.38 -7.10
C ALA A 184 -4.29 -21.23 -8.55
N ILE A 185 -4.13 -20.05 -9.15
CA ILE A 185 -4.47 -19.80 -10.56
C ILE A 185 -3.47 -20.48 -11.50
N ALA A 186 -2.18 -20.46 -11.16
CA ALA A 186 -1.11 -21.06 -11.96
C ALA A 186 -1.05 -22.59 -11.85
N GLY A 187 -1.81 -23.20 -10.93
CA GLY A 187 -1.80 -24.65 -10.71
C GLY A 187 -0.51 -25.15 -10.06
N THR A 188 0.15 -24.35 -9.23
CA THR A 188 1.37 -24.72 -8.51
C THR A 188 1.15 -24.68 -6.99
N ASP A 189 2.11 -25.24 -6.24
CA ASP A 189 2.10 -25.26 -4.78
C ASP A 189 2.55 -23.93 -4.19
N LEU A 190 1.89 -23.47 -3.10
CA LEU A 190 2.17 -22.22 -2.41
C LEU A 190 3.63 -22.09 -1.96
N PHE A 191 4.16 -23.12 -1.31
CA PHE A 191 5.52 -23.05 -0.77
C PHE A 191 6.58 -23.07 -1.87
N SER A 192 6.31 -23.79 -2.97
CA SER A 192 7.15 -23.74 -4.18
C SER A 192 7.15 -22.37 -4.81
N HIS A 193 5.99 -21.70 -4.87
CA HIS A 193 5.86 -20.32 -5.33
C HIS A 193 6.65 -19.35 -4.44
N ILE A 194 6.48 -19.40 -3.11
CA ILE A 194 7.21 -18.55 -2.16
C ILE A 194 8.72 -18.77 -2.30
N ARG A 195 9.16 -20.04 -2.34
CA ARG A 195 10.58 -20.38 -2.52
C ARG A 195 11.17 -19.81 -3.80
N HIS A 196 10.39 -19.81 -4.88
CA HIS A 196 10.84 -19.24 -6.15
C HIS A 196 10.92 -17.71 -6.06
N MET A 197 9.95 -17.07 -5.43
CA MET A 197 9.94 -15.61 -5.24
C MET A 197 11.12 -15.09 -4.41
N ILE A 198 11.71 -15.90 -3.50
CA ILE A 198 12.90 -15.49 -2.74
C ILE A 198 14.03 -15.02 -3.65
N TRP A 199 14.19 -15.64 -4.83
CA TRP A 199 15.26 -15.28 -5.77
C TRP A 199 15.07 -13.92 -6.44
N THR A 200 13.87 -13.38 -6.45
CA THR A 200 13.57 -12.03 -6.98
C THR A 200 13.39 -11.01 -5.88
N THR A 201 12.56 -11.31 -4.89
CA THR A 201 12.22 -10.38 -3.81
C THR A 201 13.31 -10.24 -2.77
N GLY A 202 14.07 -11.32 -2.49
CA GLY A 202 15.19 -11.30 -1.54
C GLY A 202 16.30 -10.33 -1.95
N PRO A 203 16.87 -10.47 -3.14
CA PRO A 203 17.87 -9.51 -3.65
C PRO A 203 17.34 -8.09 -3.73
N SER A 204 16.08 -7.90 -4.14
CA SER A 204 15.46 -6.57 -4.22
C SER A 204 15.35 -5.91 -2.84
N LEU A 205 14.92 -6.65 -1.81
CA LEU A 205 14.89 -6.13 -0.45
C LEU A 205 16.30 -5.82 0.06
N LEU A 206 17.29 -6.70 -0.20
CA LEU A 206 18.65 -6.47 0.23
C LEU A 206 19.23 -5.17 -0.36
N ILE A 207 19.02 -4.94 -1.66
CA ILE A 207 19.42 -3.69 -2.32
C ILE A 207 18.71 -2.49 -1.68
N ALA A 208 17.40 -2.58 -1.46
CA ALA A 208 16.62 -1.53 -0.83
C ALA A 208 17.13 -1.23 0.59
N LEU A 209 17.41 -2.25 1.40
CA LEU A 209 17.96 -2.09 2.76
C LEU A 209 19.33 -1.41 2.75
N ILE A 210 20.21 -1.80 1.82
CA ILE A 210 21.52 -1.16 1.65
C ILE A 210 21.33 0.32 1.28
N MET A 211 20.45 0.61 0.33
CA MET A 211 20.17 2.00 -0.06
C MET A 211 19.60 2.81 1.12
N PHE A 212 18.63 2.28 1.86
CA PHE A 212 18.05 2.96 3.03
C PHE A 212 19.07 3.17 4.14
N LEU A 213 19.99 2.25 4.33
CA LEU A 213 21.08 2.40 5.28
C LEU A 213 22.02 3.54 4.85
N PHE A 214 22.47 3.57 3.59
CA PHE A 214 23.33 4.64 3.07
C PHE A 214 22.65 6.00 3.14
N ILE A 215 21.39 6.10 2.74
CA ILE A 215 20.61 7.33 2.80
C ILE A 215 20.47 7.79 4.26
N GLY A 216 20.19 6.87 5.19
CA GLY A 216 20.08 7.18 6.61
C GLY A 216 21.38 7.69 7.21
N LEU A 217 22.51 7.03 6.90
CA LEU A 217 23.85 7.45 7.35
C LEU A 217 24.30 8.79 6.75
N SER A 218 23.83 9.10 5.53
CA SER A 218 24.15 10.37 4.84
C SER A 218 23.15 11.48 5.19
N SER A 219 22.05 11.17 5.84
CA SER A 219 21.06 12.16 6.25
C SER A 219 21.59 12.91 7.47
N GLU A 220 21.96 14.17 7.27
CA GLU A 220 22.12 15.09 8.39
C GLU A 220 20.76 15.26 9.04
N SER A 221 20.57 14.74 10.23
CA SER A 221 19.36 14.99 10.99
C SER A 221 19.32 16.48 11.35
N SER A 222 18.53 17.23 10.63
CA SER A 222 18.21 18.61 10.99
C SER A 222 17.32 18.67 12.24
N GLY A 223 17.24 17.56 12.97
CA GLY A 223 16.45 17.42 14.18
C GLY A 223 16.86 18.47 15.19
N ASN A 224 16.22 19.64 15.10
CA ASN A 224 16.32 20.66 16.12
C ASN A 224 15.79 20.06 17.41
N SER A 225 16.67 19.86 18.41
CA SER A 225 16.28 19.32 19.72
C SER A 225 15.04 20.03 20.33
N LYS A 226 14.91 21.33 20.07
CA LYS A 226 13.72 22.12 20.45
C LYS A 226 12.46 21.68 19.69
N GLY A 227 12.57 21.28 18.41
CA GLY A 227 11.43 20.77 17.63
C GLY A 227 10.95 19.41 18.13
N LEU A 228 11.88 18.52 18.48
CA LEU A 228 11.54 17.22 19.07
C LEU A 228 10.84 17.37 20.43
N GLU A 229 11.36 18.23 21.31
CA GLU A 229 10.79 18.51 22.61
C GLU A 229 9.38 19.12 22.47
N LEU A 230 9.18 20.03 21.52
CA LEU A 230 7.87 20.62 21.23
C LEU A 230 6.85 19.55 20.77
N ILE A 231 7.26 18.64 19.89
CA ILE A 231 6.37 17.55 19.43
C ILE A 231 6.02 16.64 20.60
N GLN A 232 7.01 16.22 21.38
CA GLN A 232 6.79 15.32 22.53
C GLN A 232 5.88 15.97 23.59
N THR A 233 6.11 17.22 23.93
CA THR A 233 5.26 17.95 24.90
C THR A 233 3.85 18.16 24.37
N THR A 234 3.70 18.46 23.08
CA THR A 234 2.38 18.60 22.45
C THR A 234 1.62 17.28 22.48
N LEU A 235 2.28 16.17 22.15
CA LEU A 235 1.65 14.84 22.19
C LEU A 235 1.21 14.47 23.61
N GLN A 236 2.06 14.71 24.62
CA GLN A 236 1.71 14.43 26.02
C GLN A 236 0.57 15.30 26.54
N ASN A 237 0.50 16.57 26.12
CA ASN A 237 -0.57 17.49 26.55
C ASN A 237 -1.91 17.22 25.85
N THR A 238 -1.87 16.65 24.64
CA THR A 238 -3.08 16.43 23.84
C THR A 238 -3.65 15.02 24.03
N PHE A 239 -2.79 14.02 24.25
CA PHE A 239 -3.18 12.62 24.35
C PHE A 239 -2.73 12.01 25.66
N ASN A 240 -3.52 11.09 26.19
CA ASN A 240 -3.12 10.30 27.35
C ASN A 240 -2.17 9.17 26.92
N ILE A 241 -0.87 9.50 26.81
CA ILE A 241 0.16 8.57 26.34
C ILE A 241 0.54 7.61 27.46
N ASN A 242 0.08 6.37 27.35
CA ASN A 242 0.42 5.29 28.27
C ASN A 242 0.50 3.94 27.52
N ILE A 243 0.90 2.89 28.24
CA ILE A 243 1.06 1.56 27.65
C ILE A 243 -0.29 0.98 27.17
N ILE A 244 -1.41 1.42 27.71
CA ILE A 244 -2.76 0.99 27.34
C ILE A 244 -3.10 1.45 25.91
N SER A 245 -2.50 2.57 25.47
CA SER A 245 -2.66 3.08 24.10
C SER A 245 -2.17 2.10 23.03
N PHE A 246 -1.37 1.10 23.37
CA PHE A 246 -0.92 0.05 22.44
C PHE A 246 -1.90 -1.12 22.29
N ILE A 247 -2.95 -1.20 23.13
CA ILE A 247 -3.94 -2.29 23.04
C ILE A 247 -4.51 -2.46 21.64
N PRO A 248 -4.96 -1.42 20.91
CA PRO A 248 -5.52 -1.59 19.58
C PRO A 248 -4.55 -2.27 18.59
N ILE A 249 -3.28 -1.85 18.60
CA ILE A 249 -2.28 -2.45 17.70
C ILE A 249 -1.98 -3.91 18.09
N ILE A 250 -1.93 -4.19 19.40
CA ILE A 250 -1.74 -5.57 19.89
C ILE A 250 -2.90 -6.47 19.46
N VAL A 251 -4.14 -5.97 19.55
CA VAL A 251 -5.33 -6.69 19.09
C VAL A 251 -5.25 -7.00 17.60
N ILE A 252 -4.84 -6.03 16.76
CA ILE A 252 -4.65 -6.24 15.33
C ILE A 252 -3.65 -7.38 15.08
N PHE A 253 -2.49 -7.36 15.76
CA PHE A 253 -1.49 -8.42 15.62
C PHE A 253 -2.01 -9.79 16.08
N ILE A 254 -2.79 -9.85 17.17
CA ILE A 254 -3.39 -11.10 17.66
C ILE A 254 -4.41 -11.63 16.65
N LEU A 255 -5.27 -10.78 16.09
CA LEU A 255 -6.27 -11.19 15.11
C LEU A 255 -5.61 -11.68 13.82
N ALA A 256 -4.58 -10.97 13.36
CA ALA A 256 -3.79 -11.38 12.21
C ALA A 256 -3.09 -12.74 12.45
N TYR A 257 -2.47 -12.93 13.62
CA TYR A 257 -1.88 -14.21 13.98
C TYR A 257 -2.91 -15.37 14.00
N LYS A 258 -4.15 -15.07 14.41
CA LYS A 258 -5.28 -16.01 14.35
C LYS A 258 -5.85 -16.20 12.94
N LYS A 259 -5.24 -15.64 11.90
CA LYS A 259 -5.66 -15.72 10.49
C LYS A 259 -7.04 -15.14 10.23
N VAL A 260 -7.46 -14.14 11.00
CA VAL A 260 -8.68 -13.38 10.69
C VAL A 260 -8.41 -12.58 9.40
N PRO A 261 -9.33 -12.60 8.40
CA PRO A 261 -9.14 -11.84 7.17
C PRO A 261 -8.92 -10.36 7.43
N ALA A 262 -8.17 -9.68 6.54
CA ALA A 262 -7.77 -8.28 6.72
C ALA A 262 -8.95 -7.31 6.86
N PHE A 263 -10.09 -7.58 6.21
CA PHE A 263 -11.26 -6.70 6.29
C PHE A 263 -11.94 -6.69 7.67
N PRO A 264 -12.18 -7.84 8.37
CA PRO A 264 -12.76 -7.84 9.71
C PRO A 264 -11.73 -7.62 10.84
N THR A 265 -10.41 -7.60 10.55
CA THR A 265 -9.34 -7.33 11.52
C THR A 265 -9.20 -5.85 11.83
#